data_863c6a55866c50ccc0899278e8be30a4
#
_entry.id   863c6a55866c50ccc0899278e8be30a4
#
_cell.length_a   1.000
_cell.length_b   1.000
_cell.length_c   1.000
_cell.angle_alpha   90.00
_cell.angle_beta   90.00
_cell.angle_gamma   90.00
#
_symmetry.space_group_name_H-M   'P 1'
#
loop_
_entity.id
_entity.type
_entity.pdbx_description
1 polymer ?
#
loop_
_entity_poly.entity_id
_entity_poly.type
_entity_poly.pdbx_seq_one_letter_code
_entity_poly.pdbx_strand_id
1 'polypeptide(L)'
;MEKREWKPIEGFDFKEILFDEFDGIAKITINRPRYRNAFTPRTTWEMSQALAWCREARHIGVVILTGAGDKAFCSGGDMNVKGRGGYVGEDGVPRLNVLDVQMQIRRLPKPVIAMVNGYAIGG
;
A
#
# COMPACT_ATOMS: atom_id res chain seq x y z
N MET A 1 29.91 11.79 1.03
CA MET A 1 28.93 10.71 1.17
C MET A 1 27.66 11.11 0.45
N GLU A 2 27.25 10.31 -0.54
CA GLU A 2 26.03 10.59 -1.27
C GLU A 2 24.82 10.46 -0.36
N LYS A 3 23.93 11.44 -0.45
CA LYS A 3 22.68 11.43 0.28
C LYS A 3 21.71 10.44 -0.38
N ARG A 4 21.28 9.43 0.35
CA ARG A 4 20.31 8.44 -0.14
C ARG A 4 18.92 9.07 -0.09
N GLU A 5 18.33 9.27 -1.25
CA GLU A 5 17.01 9.88 -1.35
C GLU A 5 16.04 8.97 -2.07
N TRP A 6 14.86 8.78 -1.45
CA TRP A 6 13.74 8.14 -2.10
C TRP A 6 13.14 9.12 -3.10
N LYS A 7 12.86 8.66 -4.31
CA LYS A 7 12.24 9.46 -5.36
C LYS A 7 10.84 8.95 -5.64
N PRO A 8 9.84 9.85 -5.76
CA PRO A 8 8.51 9.42 -6.17
C PRO A 8 8.55 8.72 -7.52
N ILE A 9 7.82 7.62 -7.63
CA ILE A 9 7.62 6.93 -8.90
C ILE A 9 6.55 7.71 -9.67
N GLU A 10 6.89 8.19 -10.85
CA GLU A 10 6.03 9.03 -11.66
C GLU A 10 4.96 8.21 -12.40
N GLY A 11 3.90 8.89 -12.83
CA GLY A 11 2.81 8.30 -13.62
C GLY A 11 1.58 7.92 -12.80
N PHE A 12 1.58 8.20 -11.50
CA PHE A 12 0.47 7.90 -10.60
C PHE A 12 0.00 9.16 -9.86
N ASP A 13 -1.30 9.22 -9.60
CA ASP A 13 -1.90 10.27 -8.78
C ASP A 13 -2.53 9.65 -7.53
N PHE A 14 -1.68 9.03 -6.71
CA PHE A 14 -2.12 8.37 -5.49
C PHE A 14 -2.45 9.37 -4.39
N LYS A 15 -3.51 9.10 -3.65
CA LYS A 15 -4.02 9.98 -2.58
C LYS A 15 -3.81 9.36 -1.20
N GLU A 16 -3.81 8.03 -1.10
CA GLU A 16 -3.78 7.33 0.18
C GLU A 16 -2.52 6.49 0.39
N ILE A 17 -1.65 6.40 -0.61
CA ILE A 17 -0.33 5.80 -0.47
C ILE A 17 0.74 6.74 -1.01
N LEU A 18 1.96 6.55 -0.51
CA LEU A 18 3.16 7.11 -1.13
C LEU A 18 3.84 5.97 -1.88
N PHE A 19 4.39 6.28 -3.05
CA PHE A 19 5.04 5.28 -3.89
C PHE A 19 6.37 5.82 -4.39
N ASP A 20 7.46 5.27 -3.85
CA ASP A 20 8.80 5.79 -4.07
C ASP A 20 9.75 4.68 -4.47
N GLU A 21 10.88 5.06 -5.06
CA GLU A 21 11.94 4.11 -5.40
C GLU A 21 13.31 4.64 -4.99
N PHE A 22 14.19 3.72 -4.71
CA PHE A 22 15.60 3.98 -4.46
C PHE A 22 16.41 2.72 -4.76
N ASP A 23 17.39 2.85 -5.64
CA ASP A 23 18.40 1.80 -5.92
C ASP A 23 17.81 0.40 -6.16
N GLY A 24 16.78 0.33 -7.01
CA GLY A 24 16.13 -0.94 -7.37
C GLY A 24 15.11 -1.43 -6.35
N ILE A 25 14.79 -0.62 -5.35
CA ILE A 25 13.80 -0.93 -4.32
C ILE A 25 12.59 -0.01 -4.52
N ALA A 26 11.42 -0.57 -4.60
CA ALA A 26 10.17 0.20 -4.56
C ALA A 26 9.60 0.16 -3.15
N LYS A 27 9.10 1.29 -2.67
CA LYS A 27 8.47 1.38 -1.35
C LYS A 27 7.05 1.89 -1.49
N ILE A 28 6.12 1.12 -0.97
CA ILE A 28 4.71 1.47 -0.84
C ILE A 28 4.47 1.84 0.61
N THR A 29 4.04 3.08 0.86
CA THR A 29 3.76 3.57 2.20
C THR A 29 2.27 3.85 2.32
N ILE A 30 1.58 3.17 3.23
CA ILE A 30 0.18 3.51 3.54
C ILE A 30 0.22 4.87 4.24
N ASN A 31 -0.39 5.88 3.62
CA ASN A 31 -0.28 7.27 4.07
C ASN A 31 -1.62 7.80 4.56
N ARG A 32 -2.09 7.21 5.64
CA ARG A 32 -3.29 7.64 6.37
C ARG A 32 -3.01 7.70 7.88
N PRO A 33 -1.93 8.39 8.31
CA PRO A 33 -1.49 8.36 9.72
C PRO A 33 -2.56 8.89 10.68
N ARG A 34 -3.38 9.83 10.24
CA ARG A 34 -4.52 10.37 11.01
C ARG A 34 -5.51 9.28 11.40
N TYR A 35 -5.62 8.21 10.59
CA TYR A 35 -6.50 7.07 10.81
C TYR A 35 -5.71 5.80 11.17
N ARG A 36 -4.51 5.96 11.72
CA ARG A 36 -3.60 4.87 12.06
C ARG A 36 -3.36 3.92 10.88
N ASN A 37 -3.30 4.48 9.67
CA ASN A 37 -3.09 3.76 8.41
C ASN A 37 -4.13 2.66 8.17
N ALA A 38 -5.36 2.87 8.63
CA ALA A 38 -6.48 2.05 8.24
C ALA A 38 -6.73 2.18 6.73
N PHE A 39 -7.04 1.08 6.06
CA PHE A 39 -7.24 1.10 4.62
C PHE A 39 -8.72 1.28 4.26
N THR A 40 -8.94 2.00 3.17
CA THR A 40 -10.24 2.13 2.49
C THR A 40 -10.19 1.33 1.18
N PRO A 41 -11.30 1.19 0.45
CA PRO A 41 -11.27 0.63 -0.90
C PRO A 41 -10.29 1.35 -1.83
N ARG A 42 -10.14 2.66 -1.67
CA ARG A 42 -9.17 3.42 -2.45
C ARG A 42 -7.73 3.05 -2.11
N THR A 43 -7.41 2.89 -0.83
CA THR A 43 -6.06 2.50 -0.40
C THR A 43 -5.66 1.18 -1.04
N THR A 44 -6.52 0.18 -0.97
CA THR A 44 -6.24 -1.15 -1.53
C THR A 44 -6.17 -1.10 -3.06
N TRP A 45 -7.01 -0.29 -3.71
CA TRP A 45 -6.93 -0.10 -5.15
C TRP A 45 -5.58 0.51 -5.55
N GLU A 46 -5.14 1.56 -4.83
CA GLU A 46 -3.85 2.21 -5.10
C GLU A 46 -2.68 1.25 -4.88
N MET A 47 -2.72 0.46 -3.79
CA MET A 47 -1.71 -0.56 -3.54
C MET A 47 -1.67 -1.61 -4.66
N SER A 48 -2.83 -2.01 -5.17
CA SER A 48 -2.93 -2.96 -6.28
C SER A 48 -2.26 -2.41 -7.54
N GLN A 49 -2.47 -1.12 -7.85
CA GLN A 49 -1.82 -0.48 -8.99
C GLN A 49 -0.30 -0.42 -8.83
N ALA A 50 0.15 -0.08 -7.63
CA ALA A 50 1.58 -0.02 -7.32
C ALA A 50 2.24 -1.39 -7.43
N LEU A 51 1.62 -2.43 -6.90
CA LEU A 51 2.12 -3.81 -6.98
C LEU A 51 2.18 -4.32 -8.42
N ALA A 52 1.18 -4.01 -9.23
CA ALA A 52 1.16 -4.38 -10.65
C ALA A 52 2.32 -3.72 -11.40
N TRP A 53 2.60 -2.46 -11.12
CA TRP A 53 3.75 -1.75 -11.70
C TRP A 53 5.07 -2.40 -11.25
N CYS A 54 5.20 -2.71 -9.96
CA CYS A 54 6.40 -3.36 -9.42
C CYS A 54 6.66 -4.72 -10.07
N ARG A 55 5.61 -5.46 -10.40
CA ARG A 55 5.73 -6.75 -11.06
C ARG A 55 6.45 -6.62 -12.41
N GLU A 56 6.11 -5.59 -13.17
CA GLU A 56 6.61 -5.41 -14.55
C GLU A 56 7.89 -4.56 -14.64
N ALA A 57 8.20 -3.77 -13.62
CA ALA A 57 9.35 -2.87 -13.63
C ALA A 57 10.66 -3.65 -13.51
N ARG A 58 11.41 -3.75 -14.61
CA ARG A 58 12.64 -4.54 -14.66
C ARG A 58 13.73 -4.06 -13.72
N HIS A 59 13.78 -2.76 -13.44
CA HIS A 59 14.79 -2.17 -12.55
C HIS A 59 14.47 -2.33 -11.07
N ILE A 60 13.29 -2.82 -10.72
CA ILE A 60 12.87 -3.07 -9.34
C ILE A 60 13.06 -4.55 -9.02
N GLY A 61 13.85 -4.84 -7.99
CA GLY A 61 14.10 -6.20 -7.52
C GLY A 61 13.43 -6.55 -6.20
N VAL A 62 13.05 -5.53 -5.41
CA VAL A 62 12.46 -5.72 -4.06
C VAL A 62 11.39 -4.67 -3.83
N VAL A 63 10.33 -5.05 -3.12
CA VAL A 63 9.27 -4.14 -2.71
C VAL A 63 9.22 -4.08 -1.19
N ILE A 64 9.19 -2.86 -0.64
CA ILE A 64 8.96 -2.62 0.78
C ILE A 64 7.54 -2.11 0.96
N LEU A 65 6.84 -2.65 1.95
CA LEU A 65 5.53 -2.17 2.37
C LEU A 65 5.65 -1.64 3.80
N THR A 66 5.23 -0.40 4.03
CA THR A 66 5.31 0.24 5.34
C THR A 66 4.13 1.18 5.57
N GLY A 67 4.05 1.76 6.76
CA GLY A 67 3.06 2.77 7.10
C GLY A 67 3.71 4.11 7.39
N ALA A 68 3.02 5.21 7.12
CA ALA A 68 3.48 6.54 7.43
C ALA A 68 3.44 6.80 8.95
N GLY A 69 4.42 7.55 9.44
CA GLY A 69 4.50 7.92 10.85
C GLY A 69 5.11 6.84 11.72
N ASP A 70 4.86 6.93 13.03
CA ASP A 70 5.47 6.08 14.04
C ASP A 70 4.44 5.31 14.91
N LYS A 71 3.15 5.36 14.56
CA LYS A 71 2.08 4.78 15.38
C LYS A 71 1.61 3.42 14.86
N ALA A 72 1.41 3.29 13.57
CA ALA A 72 0.86 2.07 13.00
C ALA A 72 1.46 1.78 11.62
N PHE A 73 1.68 0.52 11.38
CA PHE A 73 1.90 -0.01 10.04
C PHE A 73 0.57 -0.02 9.27
N CYS A 74 -0.41 -0.71 9.85
CA CYS A 74 -1.78 -0.76 9.36
C CYS A 74 -2.69 -1.20 10.50
N SER A 75 -3.76 -0.49 10.75
CA SER A 75 -4.71 -0.83 11.81
C SER A 75 -5.93 -1.61 11.31
N GLY A 76 -5.89 -2.08 10.07
CA GLY A 76 -6.97 -2.86 9.45
C GLY A 76 -7.88 -2.01 8.57
N GLY A 77 -9.04 -2.53 8.23
CA GLY A 77 -10.01 -1.80 7.42
C GLY A 77 -10.62 -0.63 8.18
N ASP A 78 -10.81 0.48 7.48
CA ASP A 78 -11.40 1.68 8.07
C ASP A 78 -12.87 1.45 8.39
N MET A 79 -13.20 1.39 9.67
CA MET A 79 -14.56 1.11 10.14
C MET A 79 -15.55 2.23 9.83
N ASN A 80 -15.07 3.45 9.60
CA ASN A 80 -15.92 4.58 9.22
C ASN A 80 -16.39 4.50 7.78
N VAL A 81 -15.69 3.75 6.95
CA VAL A 81 -16.02 3.56 5.52
C VAL A 81 -16.82 2.29 5.31
N LYS A 82 -16.76 1.35 6.26
CA LYS A 82 -17.48 0.09 6.19
C LYS A 82 -18.95 0.28 6.55
N GLY A 83 -19.84 0.19 5.55
CA GLY A 83 -21.29 0.21 5.75
C GLY A 83 -21.86 -1.19 5.99
N ARG A 84 -23.21 -1.29 6.06
CA ARG A 84 -23.91 -2.57 6.23
C ARG A 84 -23.63 -3.58 5.12
N GLY A 85 -23.31 -3.11 3.93
CA GLY A 85 -22.95 -3.94 2.77
C GLY A 85 -21.46 -4.23 2.65
N GLY A 86 -20.66 -3.91 3.68
CA GLY A 86 -19.21 -4.04 3.65
C GLY A 86 -18.54 -2.80 3.09
N TYR A 87 -17.37 -2.97 2.47
CA TYR A 87 -16.62 -1.87 1.89
C TYR A 87 -17.12 -1.57 0.48
N VAL A 88 -17.67 -0.38 0.29
CA VAL A 88 -18.24 0.07 -0.98
C VAL A 88 -17.33 1.16 -1.54
N GLY A 89 -16.86 0.97 -2.78
CA GLY A 89 -16.05 1.97 -3.47
C GLY A 89 -16.88 3.11 -4.05
N GLU A 90 -16.22 4.03 -4.75
CA GLU A 90 -16.88 5.21 -5.38
C GLU A 90 -17.93 4.81 -6.41
N ASP A 91 -17.81 3.63 -7.00
CA ASP A 91 -18.76 3.09 -7.97
C ASP A 91 -19.98 2.39 -7.33
N GLY A 92 -20.05 2.38 -5.99
CA GLY A 92 -21.17 1.79 -5.27
C GLY A 92 -21.13 0.25 -5.19
N VAL A 93 -20.08 -0.38 -5.70
CA VAL A 93 -19.96 -1.86 -5.70
C VAL A 93 -19.19 -2.32 -4.47
N PRO A 94 -19.77 -3.18 -3.63
CA PRO A 94 -19.05 -3.78 -2.49
C PRO A 94 -17.88 -4.64 -2.98
N ARG A 95 -16.70 -4.44 -2.38
CA ARG A 95 -15.51 -5.22 -2.71
C ARG A 95 -14.67 -5.49 -1.46
N LEU A 96 -14.15 -6.70 -1.39
CA LEU A 96 -13.16 -7.08 -0.38
C LEU A 96 -11.76 -7.06 -1.02
N ASN A 97 -11.37 -5.88 -1.53
CA ASN A 97 -10.13 -5.70 -2.31
C ASN A 97 -8.86 -6.05 -1.54
N VAL A 98 -8.90 -6.06 -0.21
CA VAL A 98 -7.75 -6.43 0.60
C VAL A 98 -7.29 -7.86 0.32
N LEU A 99 -8.21 -8.77 0.04
CA LEU A 99 -7.87 -10.15 -0.31
C LEU A 99 -7.11 -10.21 -1.65
N ASP A 100 -7.50 -9.37 -2.60
CA ASP A 100 -6.82 -9.28 -3.89
C ASP A 100 -5.39 -8.76 -3.71
N VAL A 101 -5.20 -7.75 -2.87
CA VAL A 101 -3.89 -7.19 -2.55
C VAL A 101 -3.02 -8.24 -1.87
N GLN A 102 -3.56 -8.96 -0.90
CA GLN A 102 -2.84 -10.05 -0.22
C GLN A 102 -2.38 -11.12 -1.23
N MET A 103 -3.24 -11.48 -2.18
CA MET A 103 -2.91 -12.45 -3.21
C MET A 103 -1.84 -11.91 -4.17
N GLN A 104 -1.90 -10.63 -4.53
CA GLN A 104 -0.85 -10.01 -5.34
C GLN A 104 0.51 -10.05 -4.65
N ILE A 105 0.56 -9.74 -3.34
CA ILE A 105 1.79 -9.82 -2.55
C ILE A 105 2.35 -11.23 -2.59
N ARG A 106 1.49 -12.21 -2.35
CA ARG A 106 1.89 -13.61 -2.31
C ARG A 106 2.42 -14.12 -3.65
N ARG A 107 1.84 -13.65 -4.76
CA ARG A 107 2.16 -14.09 -6.12
C ARG A 107 3.19 -13.24 -6.83
N LEU A 108 3.62 -12.13 -6.23
CA LEU A 108 4.62 -11.27 -6.85
C LEU A 108 5.94 -12.04 -6.99
N PRO A 109 6.55 -12.12 -8.21
CA PRO A 109 7.80 -12.83 -8.41
C PRO A 109 9.02 -12.02 -7.93
N LYS A 110 8.86 -11.23 -6.89
CA LYS A 110 9.89 -10.41 -6.24
C LYS A 110 9.62 -10.40 -4.75
N PRO A 111 10.65 -10.35 -3.89
CA PRO A 111 10.44 -10.25 -2.45
C PRO A 111 9.63 -9.01 -2.08
N VAL A 112 8.65 -9.19 -1.18
CA VAL A 112 7.92 -8.09 -0.56
C VAL A 112 8.24 -8.14 0.93
N ILE A 113 8.84 -7.07 1.44
CA ILE A 113 9.28 -6.97 2.82
C ILE A 113 8.32 -6.04 3.56
N ALA A 114 7.69 -6.54 4.61
CA ALA A 114 6.90 -5.71 5.51
C ALA A 114 7.84 -5.00 6.48
N MET A 115 8.00 -3.69 6.32
CA MET A 115 8.76 -2.86 7.25
C MET A 115 7.78 -2.29 8.29
N VAL A 116 7.56 -3.10 9.33
CA VAL A 116 6.53 -2.82 10.34
C VAL A 116 7.01 -1.75 11.31
N ASN A 117 6.32 -0.62 11.31
CA ASN A 117 6.69 0.59 12.06
C ASN A 117 5.72 0.92 13.20
N GLY A 118 4.94 -0.03 13.65
CA GLY A 118 3.96 0.15 14.72
C GLY A 118 2.90 -0.94 14.69
N TYR A 119 1.68 -0.61 15.10
CA TYR A 119 0.60 -1.59 15.12
C TYR A 119 0.35 -2.20 13.74
N ALA A 120 0.20 -3.51 13.70
CA ALA A 120 -0.13 -4.29 12.49
C ALA A 120 -1.32 -5.20 12.84
N ILE A 121 -2.53 -4.77 12.49
CA ILE A 121 -3.78 -5.42 12.90
C ILE A 121 -4.69 -5.57 11.68
N GLY A 122 -5.34 -6.71 11.56
CA GLY A 122 -6.28 -6.97 10.48
C GLY A 122 -5.61 -7.17 9.14
N GLY A 123 -6.41 -7.03 8.08
CA GLY A 123 -6.02 -7.10 6.68
C GLY A 123 -4.62 -7.32 6.30
#